data_454c6d900d075cd3e63287450d73bc3c
#
_entry.id   454c6d900d075cd3e63287450d73bc3c
#
_cell.length_a   1.000
_cell.length_b   1.000
_cell.length_c   1.000
_cell.angle_alpha   90.00
_cell.angle_beta   90.00
_cell.angle_gamma   90.00
#
_symmetry.space_group_name_H-M   'P 1'
#
loop_
_entity.id
_entity.type
_entity.pdbx_description
1 polymer ?
#
loop_
_entity_poly.entity_id
_entity_poly.type
_entity_poly.pdbx_seq_one_letter_code
_entity_poly.pdbx_strand_id
1 'polypeptide(L)'
;MKNVQDPSNLRPNHTVTRRQFVASAAGGAVGTAIVADLPFLASASAEVVLSEADAVASANHLGVKASVAALAFLSSLDESQNIIAHLEYDNLSRVQWNFVPMTDRKGLPLKDMDSNQSELALNLLKSIVSDDGFRRSEMIMQYEGVLREQEGPKSAARRDPKKYHFTIYGEPSAESTWAVSIEGHHLSLNIVFEKGYMVDSTPQFFGANPATFQSNMLDRFEKGFQLLQDEEQLGWDLLNSLSKEQRSITILKDKAPTEIDAPGAPQAIPTTLQGIPAASFNESQKSTLLNLLAAYCKSLPEPVLENRLKLIKAEGLEKVCFAWLGASKPGIGHYYKVQGPTFLIEFINVQNDAIGNVANHIHCVWRDLQGDFNLPANS
;
A
#
# COMPACT_ATOMS: atom_id res chain seq x y z
N MET A 1 -7.63 -35.42 47.80
CA MET A 1 -7.74 -36.03 46.45
C MET A 1 -8.53 -35.07 45.57
N LYS A 2 -7.84 -34.24 44.80
CA LYS A 2 -8.46 -33.32 43.82
C LYS A 2 -7.98 -33.76 42.44
N ASN A 3 -8.93 -34.15 41.60
CA ASN A 3 -8.70 -34.52 40.21
C ASN A 3 -8.23 -33.27 39.42
N VAL A 4 -7.06 -33.40 38.84
CA VAL A 4 -6.54 -32.49 37.82
C VAL A 4 -6.97 -33.05 36.46
N GLN A 5 -7.81 -32.32 35.74
CA GLN A 5 -8.16 -32.61 34.35
C GLN A 5 -7.04 -32.12 33.42
N ASP A 6 -6.65 -33.02 32.53
CA ASP A 6 -5.67 -32.84 31.44
C ASP A 6 -6.25 -31.90 30.36
N PRO A 7 -5.52 -30.82 29.89
CA PRO A 7 -5.97 -29.90 28.87
C PRO A 7 -5.53 -30.26 27.46
N SER A 8 -5.53 -31.53 27.04
CA SER A 8 -5.02 -31.97 25.73
C SER A 8 -6.06 -32.24 24.64
N ASN A 9 -7.21 -31.52 24.61
CA ASN A 9 -8.21 -31.71 23.53
C ASN A 9 -8.83 -30.39 23.03
N LEU A 10 -8.02 -29.44 22.59
CA LEU A 10 -8.48 -28.32 21.73
C LEU A 10 -7.93 -28.56 20.33
N ARG A 11 -8.80 -28.95 19.41
CA ARG A 11 -8.47 -29.03 18.00
C ARG A 11 -8.19 -27.60 17.50
N PRO A 12 -7.05 -27.32 16.81
CA PRO A 12 -6.82 -26.01 16.25
C PRO A 12 -7.78 -25.80 15.06
N ASN A 13 -8.48 -24.68 15.06
CA ASN A 13 -9.17 -24.17 13.89
C ASN A 13 -8.10 -23.90 12.83
N HIS A 14 -8.15 -24.65 11.72
CA HIS A 14 -7.28 -24.44 10.57
C HIS A 14 -7.67 -23.13 9.86
N THR A 15 -7.08 -22.03 10.25
CA THR A 15 -6.98 -20.85 9.39
C THR A 15 -5.96 -21.18 8.29
N VAL A 16 -6.41 -21.22 7.05
CA VAL A 16 -5.55 -21.46 5.88
C VAL A 16 -4.62 -20.23 5.74
N THR A 17 -3.34 -20.41 5.99
CA THR A 17 -2.36 -19.34 5.80
C THR A 17 -2.10 -19.11 4.32
N ARG A 18 -1.63 -17.91 3.93
CA ARG A 18 -1.21 -17.57 2.56
C ARG A 18 -0.28 -18.64 1.95
N ARG A 19 0.61 -19.21 2.73
CA ARG A 19 1.50 -20.31 2.32
C ARG A 19 0.74 -21.57 1.90
N GLN A 20 -0.35 -21.92 2.61
CA GLN A 20 -1.16 -23.09 2.27
C GLN A 20 -2.01 -22.85 1.02
N PHE A 21 -2.44 -21.60 0.77
CA PHE A 21 -3.20 -21.24 -0.43
C PHE A 21 -2.35 -21.33 -1.71
N VAL A 22 -1.10 -20.84 -1.68
CA VAL A 22 -0.17 -20.95 -2.81
C VAL A 22 0.17 -22.42 -3.12
N ALA A 23 0.34 -23.26 -2.08
CA ALA A 23 0.60 -24.69 -2.24
C ALA A 23 -0.63 -25.49 -2.74
N SER A 24 -1.86 -25.06 -2.41
CA SER A 24 -3.10 -25.72 -2.84
C SER A 24 -3.50 -25.38 -4.28
N ALA A 25 -3.09 -24.19 -4.80
CA ALA A 25 -3.36 -23.81 -6.19
C ALA A 25 -2.57 -24.64 -7.22
N ALA A 26 -1.49 -25.31 -6.80
CA ALA A 26 -0.69 -26.18 -7.66
C ALA A 26 -1.27 -27.61 -7.86
N GLY A 27 -2.36 -27.97 -7.20
CA GLY A 27 -2.86 -29.36 -7.13
C GLY A 27 -4.35 -29.60 -7.42
N GLY A 28 -5.12 -28.66 -7.96
CA GLY A 28 -6.58 -28.81 -8.09
C GLY A 28 -7.11 -28.76 -9.51
N ALA A 29 -7.81 -29.82 -9.94
CA ALA A 29 -8.43 -30.00 -11.26
C ALA A 29 -9.70 -29.16 -11.44
N VAL A 30 -9.85 -28.65 -12.66
CA VAL A 30 -11.05 -28.21 -13.41
C VAL A 30 -12.39 -28.19 -12.66
N GLY A 31 -12.86 -26.98 -12.36
CA GLY A 31 -14.24 -26.71 -11.99
C GLY A 31 -14.71 -25.40 -12.61
N THR A 32 -15.71 -25.48 -13.50
CA THR A 32 -16.35 -24.35 -14.18
C THR A 32 -17.03 -23.42 -13.17
N ALA A 33 -16.52 -22.19 -13.01
CA ALA A 33 -17.17 -21.15 -12.22
C ALA A 33 -18.08 -20.31 -13.11
N ILE A 34 -19.36 -20.25 -12.75
CA ILE A 34 -20.35 -19.33 -13.32
C ILE A 34 -20.06 -17.94 -12.75
N VAL A 35 -19.70 -17.01 -13.60
CA VAL A 35 -19.53 -15.60 -13.25
C VAL A 35 -20.88 -14.91 -13.42
N ALA A 36 -21.42 -14.38 -12.31
CA ALA A 36 -22.59 -13.53 -12.33
C ALA A 36 -22.18 -12.11 -12.80
N ASP A 37 -22.91 -11.59 -13.77
CA ASP A 37 -22.73 -10.28 -14.39
C ASP A 37 -22.68 -9.12 -13.39
N LEU A 38 -21.63 -8.33 -13.45
CA LEU A 38 -21.54 -7.00 -12.88
C LEU A 38 -21.67 -5.97 -14.02
N PRO A 39 -22.76 -5.22 -14.12
CA PRO A 39 -22.84 -4.10 -15.06
C PRO A 39 -22.29 -2.85 -14.40
N PHE A 40 -21.10 -2.46 -14.68
CA PHE A 40 -20.68 -1.06 -14.76
C PHE A 40 -19.15 -0.91 -14.87
N LEU A 41 -18.66 -1.02 -16.08
CA LEU A 41 -17.48 -0.34 -16.59
C LEU A 41 -17.59 -0.36 -18.12
N ALA A 42 -18.41 0.56 -18.64
CA ALA A 42 -18.49 0.77 -20.08
C ALA A 42 -17.44 1.81 -20.49
N SER A 43 -16.25 1.36 -20.80
CA SER A 43 -15.47 1.88 -21.92
C SER A 43 -14.73 0.71 -22.54
N ALA A 44 -14.93 0.55 -23.87
CA ALA A 44 -14.59 -0.62 -24.63
C ALA A 44 -13.10 -0.97 -24.59
N SER A 45 -12.77 -1.99 -23.83
CA SER A 45 -11.68 -2.91 -24.10
C SER A 45 -12.17 -4.30 -23.72
N ALA A 46 -12.02 -5.27 -24.64
CA ALA A 46 -12.43 -6.64 -24.42
C ALA A 46 -11.79 -7.15 -23.11
N GLU A 47 -12.61 -7.45 -22.10
CA GLU A 47 -12.15 -8.12 -20.89
C GLU A 47 -11.62 -9.50 -21.28
N VAL A 48 -10.31 -9.65 -21.27
CA VAL A 48 -9.68 -10.96 -21.28
C VAL A 48 -9.78 -11.47 -19.85
N VAL A 49 -10.81 -12.29 -19.57
CA VAL A 49 -10.89 -13.05 -18.32
C VAL A 49 -9.76 -14.08 -18.36
N LEU A 50 -8.66 -13.79 -17.68
CA LEU A 50 -7.55 -14.73 -17.55
C LEU A 50 -8.03 -15.94 -16.74
N SER A 51 -7.72 -17.14 -17.21
CA SER A 51 -7.95 -18.36 -16.45
C SER A 51 -7.11 -18.35 -15.16
N GLU A 52 -7.48 -19.15 -14.16
CA GLU A 52 -6.70 -19.26 -12.92
C GLU A 52 -5.24 -19.68 -13.18
N ALA A 53 -5.00 -20.48 -14.22
CA ALA A 53 -3.67 -20.85 -14.70
C ALA A 53 -2.92 -19.68 -15.33
N ASP A 54 -3.60 -18.77 -16.04
CA ASP A 54 -2.99 -17.59 -16.64
C ASP A 54 -2.66 -16.52 -15.58
N ALA A 55 -3.47 -16.38 -14.54
CA ALA A 55 -3.19 -15.52 -13.40
C ALA A 55 -1.97 -16.01 -12.60
N VAL A 56 -1.85 -17.32 -12.38
CA VAL A 56 -0.68 -17.95 -11.75
C VAL A 56 0.57 -17.82 -12.63
N ALA A 57 0.46 -18.02 -13.94
CA ALA A 57 1.56 -17.83 -14.90
C ALA A 57 1.97 -16.34 -14.95
N SER A 58 1.03 -15.41 -14.92
CA SER A 58 1.29 -13.97 -14.92
C SER A 58 1.98 -13.50 -13.62
N ALA A 59 1.60 -14.06 -12.47
CA ALA A 59 2.25 -13.79 -11.18
C ALA A 59 3.70 -14.33 -11.13
N ASN A 60 3.95 -15.49 -11.71
CA ASN A 60 5.30 -16.04 -11.88
C ASN A 60 6.18 -15.15 -12.80
N HIS A 61 5.59 -14.59 -13.87
CA HIS A 61 6.28 -13.63 -14.72
C HIS A 61 6.67 -12.33 -13.98
N LEU A 62 5.89 -11.92 -13.00
CA LEU A 62 6.14 -10.71 -12.24
C LEU A 62 7.43 -10.82 -11.40
N GLY A 63 7.56 -11.89 -10.61
CA GLY A 63 8.75 -12.11 -9.77
C GLY A 63 10.02 -12.33 -10.60
N VAL A 64 9.92 -12.98 -11.75
CA VAL A 64 11.04 -13.11 -12.69
C VAL A 64 11.47 -11.74 -13.24
N LYS A 65 10.53 -10.90 -13.68
CA LYS A 65 10.85 -9.54 -14.14
C LYS A 65 11.48 -8.69 -13.03
N ALA A 66 10.93 -8.76 -11.84
CA ALA A 66 11.46 -8.04 -10.68
C ALA A 66 12.90 -8.50 -10.34
N SER A 67 13.18 -9.80 -10.34
CA SER A 67 14.52 -10.30 -10.05
C SER A 67 15.54 -9.89 -11.12
N VAL A 68 15.17 -9.91 -12.41
CA VAL A 68 16.04 -9.45 -13.51
C VAL A 68 16.33 -7.95 -13.34
N ALA A 69 15.34 -7.13 -13.03
CA ALA A 69 15.54 -5.70 -12.81
C ALA A 69 16.41 -5.43 -11.56
N ALA A 70 16.19 -6.18 -10.47
CA ALA A 70 16.99 -6.09 -9.26
C ALA A 70 18.46 -6.46 -9.50
N LEU A 71 18.72 -7.55 -10.20
CA LEU A 71 20.08 -7.98 -10.55
C LEU A 71 20.77 -6.97 -11.48
N ALA A 72 20.05 -6.41 -12.46
CA ALA A 72 20.60 -5.38 -13.34
C ALA A 72 21.00 -4.13 -12.55
N PHE A 73 20.17 -3.70 -11.59
CA PHE A 73 20.50 -2.58 -10.69
C PHE A 73 21.72 -2.92 -9.84
N LEU A 74 21.75 -4.05 -9.12
CA LEU A 74 22.88 -4.44 -8.27
C LEU A 74 24.19 -4.57 -9.06
N SER A 75 24.13 -5.11 -10.27
CA SER A 75 25.32 -5.29 -11.13
C SER A 75 25.91 -3.96 -11.63
N SER A 76 25.17 -2.87 -11.58
CA SER A 76 25.63 -1.53 -11.96
C SER A 76 26.35 -0.77 -10.83
N LEU A 77 26.24 -1.27 -9.60
CA LEU A 77 26.75 -0.61 -8.40
C LEU A 77 28.25 -0.91 -8.20
N ASP A 78 28.98 0.08 -7.69
CA ASP A 78 30.29 -0.17 -7.13
C ASP A 78 30.22 -0.87 -5.75
N GLU A 79 31.35 -1.30 -5.22
CA GLU A 79 31.41 -2.04 -3.95
C GLU A 79 30.81 -1.25 -2.78
N SER A 80 31.09 0.06 -2.71
CA SER A 80 30.59 0.92 -1.63
C SER A 80 29.08 1.16 -1.70
N GLN A 81 28.55 1.31 -2.91
CA GLN A 81 27.11 1.45 -3.17
C GLN A 81 26.37 0.12 -2.89
N ASN A 82 26.97 -1.01 -3.28
CA ASN A 82 26.40 -2.34 -3.11
C ASN A 82 26.22 -2.66 -1.61
N ILE A 83 27.20 -2.37 -0.75
CA ILE A 83 27.10 -2.55 0.71
C ILE A 83 25.89 -1.81 1.29
N ILE A 84 25.49 -0.67 0.72
CA ILE A 84 24.36 0.14 1.17
C ILE A 84 23.04 -0.37 0.59
N ALA A 85 23.03 -0.78 -0.67
CA ALA A 85 21.83 -1.14 -1.42
C ALA A 85 21.43 -2.61 -1.27
N HIS A 86 22.35 -3.51 -0.96
CA HIS A 86 22.16 -4.96 -0.92
C HIS A 86 22.49 -5.50 0.47
N LEU A 87 21.49 -5.99 1.17
CA LEU A 87 21.58 -6.46 2.54
C LEU A 87 21.07 -7.90 2.65
N GLU A 88 21.48 -8.60 3.71
CA GLU A 88 20.93 -9.92 4.01
C GLU A 88 19.41 -9.87 4.22
N TYR A 89 18.71 -10.95 3.85
CA TYR A 89 17.24 -10.99 3.95
C TYR A 89 16.73 -10.82 5.37
N ASP A 90 17.45 -11.30 6.37
CA ASP A 90 17.12 -11.21 7.79
C ASP A 90 17.63 -9.91 8.46
N ASN A 91 18.22 -9.00 7.70
CA ASN A 91 18.67 -7.72 8.22
C ASN A 91 17.51 -6.95 8.88
N LEU A 92 17.71 -6.52 10.12
CA LEU A 92 16.67 -5.86 10.94
C LEU A 92 16.10 -4.58 10.29
N SER A 93 16.87 -3.91 9.42
CA SER A 93 16.39 -2.73 8.72
C SER A 93 15.26 -3.03 7.72
N ARG A 94 15.06 -4.31 7.33
CA ARG A 94 14.00 -4.71 6.41
C ARG A 94 12.60 -4.35 6.91
N VAL A 95 12.39 -4.42 8.20
CA VAL A 95 11.10 -4.11 8.84
C VAL A 95 11.01 -2.69 9.38
N GLN A 96 12.07 -1.90 9.25
CA GLN A 96 12.11 -0.49 9.62
C GLN A 96 11.67 0.34 8.41
N TRP A 97 10.43 0.79 8.39
CA TRP A 97 9.89 1.63 7.34
C TRP A 97 9.59 3.04 7.85
N ASN A 98 9.70 4.03 6.97
CA ASN A 98 9.42 5.40 7.34
C ASN A 98 9.09 6.26 6.11
N PHE A 99 8.31 7.33 6.32
CA PHE A 99 7.83 8.23 5.27
C PHE A 99 8.08 9.72 5.57
N VAL A 100 8.70 10.05 6.71
CA VAL A 100 9.04 11.45 7.02
C VAL A 100 10.37 11.85 6.38
N PRO A 101 10.67 13.15 6.21
CA PRO A 101 11.98 13.60 5.76
C PRO A 101 13.05 13.21 6.80
N MET A 102 14.00 12.35 6.40
CA MET A 102 15.09 11.88 7.25
C MET A 102 16.44 12.25 6.64
N THR A 103 17.43 12.48 7.50
CA THR A 103 18.83 12.64 7.09
C THR A 103 19.53 11.30 6.91
N ASP A 104 19.14 10.32 7.71
CA ASP A 104 19.70 8.97 7.74
C ASP A 104 18.59 7.94 7.45
N ARG A 105 18.64 7.34 6.27
CA ARG A 105 17.67 6.34 5.79
C ARG A 105 18.43 5.20 5.16
N LYS A 106 17.96 3.97 5.40
CA LYS A 106 18.51 2.74 4.77
C LYS A 106 18.46 2.82 3.24
N GLY A 107 19.39 2.14 2.58
CA GLY A 107 19.45 2.00 1.14
C GLY A 107 20.17 3.12 0.41
N LEU A 108 20.47 2.89 -0.86
CA LEU A 108 21.18 3.81 -1.73
C LEU A 108 20.18 4.84 -2.32
N PRO A 109 20.36 6.15 -2.08
CA PRO A 109 19.48 7.16 -2.66
C PRO A 109 19.86 7.48 -4.11
N LEU A 110 18.85 7.83 -4.93
CA LEU A 110 19.05 8.25 -6.33
C LEU A 110 20.06 9.37 -6.49
N LYS A 111 20.23 10.25 -5.49
CA LYS A 111 21.21 11.35 -5.55
C LYS A 111 22.67 10.88 -5.57
N ASP A 112 22.94 9.68 -5.07
CA ASP A 112 24.29 9.08 -4.99
C ASP A 112 24.49 8.02 -6.09
N MET A 113 23.61 8.00 -7.08
CA MET A 113 23.64 7.17 -8.28
C MET A 113 24.00 8.00 -9.50
N ASP A 114 24.74 7.42 -10.43
CA ASP A 114 24.87 7.99 -11.77
C ASP A 114 23.58 7.86 -12.60
N SER A 115 23.58 8.34 -13.84
CA SER A 115 22.40 8.32 -14.69
C SER A 115 21.94 6.91 -15.05
N ASN A 116 22.87 6.00 -15.34
CA ASN A 116 22.55 4.60 -15.67
C ASN A 116 22.02 3.83 -14.44
N GLN A 117 22.66 4.01 -13.29
CA GLN A 117 22.22 3.42 -12.01
C GLN A 117 20.82 3.92 -11.62
N SER A 118 20.58 5.23 -11.78
CA SER A 118 19.26 5.83 -11.50
C SER A 118 18.19 5.28 -12.42
N GLU A 119 18.47 5.08 -13.72
CA GLU A 119 17.55 4.46 -14.67
C GLU A 119 17.23 3.01 -14.28
N LEU A 120 18.24 2.22 -13.92
CA LEU A 120 18.06 0.84 -13.48
C LEU A 120 17.27 0.73 -12.16
N ALA A 121 17.51 1.63 -11.22
CA ALA A 121 16.71 1.73 -9.98
C ALA A 121 15.23 2.05 -10.29
N LEU A 122 14.95 3.00 -11.18
CA LEU A 122 13.60 3.32 -11.60
C LEU A 122 12.95 2.17 -12.42
N ASN A 123 13.72 1.43 -13.21
CA ASN A 123 13.24 0.22 -13.88
C ASN A 123 12.89 -0.88 -12.88
N LEU A 124 13.64 -1.02 -11.78
CA LEU A 124 13.27 -1.90 -10.67
C LEU A 124 11.93 -1.45 -10.05
N LEU A 125 11.77 -0.17 -9.72
CA LEU A 125 10.48 0.34 -9.24
C LEU A 125 9.35 0.01 -10.21
N LYS A 126 9.52 0.28 -11.51
CA LYS A 126 8.52 0.01 -12.53
C LYS A 126 8.17 -1.48 -12.67
N SER A 127 9.09 -2.37 -12.35
CA SER A 127 8.87 -3.83 -12.43
C SER A 127 8.01 -4.39 -11.29
N ILE A 128 7.86 -3.65 -10.19
CA ILE A 128 7.21 -4.10 -8.95
C ILE A 128 5.89 -3.38 -8.62
N VAL A 129 5.56 -2.34 -9.39
CA VAL A 129 4.29 -1.60 -9.26
C VAL A 129 3.57 -1.55 -10.62
N SER A 130 2.32 -1.10 -10.63
CA SER A 130 1.58 -0.78 -11.87
C SER A 130 2.09 0.52 -12.50
N ASP A 131 1.63 0.84 -13.71
CA ASP A 131 1.89 2.14 -14.33
C ASP A 131 1.36 3.31 -13.46
N ASP A 132 0.22 3.13 -12.78
CA ASP A 132 -0.30 4.10 -11.81
C ASP A 132 0.62 4.22 -10.58
N GLY A 133 1.07 3.10 -10.03
CA GLY A 133 2.00 3.08 -8.90
C GLY A 133 3.34 3.74 -9.24
N PHE A 134 3.87 3.50 -10.44
CA PHE A 134 5.08 4.14 -10.94
C PHE A 134 4.89 5.65 -11.08
N ARG A 135 3.82 6.08 -11.78
CA ARG A 135 3.48 7.49 -11.93
C ARG A 135 3.30 8.21 -10.59
N ARG A 136 2.60 7.60 -9.64
CA ARG A 136 2.43 8.14 -8.27
C ARG A 136 3.76 8.32 -7.57
N SER A 137 4.63 7.32 -7.62
CA SER A 137 5.95 7.36 -7.00
C SER A 137 6.82 8.48 -7.59
N GLU A 138 6.88 8.62 -8.92
CA GLU A 138 7.59 9.71 -9.59
C GLU A 138 7.03 11.09 -9.21
N MET A 139 5.71 11.24 -9.15
CA MET A 139 5.09 12.52 -8.77
C MET A 139 5.40 12.87 -7.30
N ILE A 140 5.39 11.90 -6.38
CA ILE A 140 5.79 12.10 -4.99
C ILE A 140 7.24 12.57 -4.91
N MET A 141 8.15 11.96 -5.66
CA MET A 141 9.55 12.42 -5.76
C MET A 141 9.62 13.88 -6.21
N GLN A 142 8.83 14.27 -7.19
CA GLN A 142 8.82 15.64 -7.72
C GLN A 142 8.15 16.66 -6.79
N TYR A 143 7.26 16.22 -5.89
CA TYR A 143 6.69 17.09 -4.86
C TYR A 143 7.78 17.68 -3.94
N GLU A 144 8.93 17.03 -3.81
CA GLU A 144 10.07 17.62 -3.10
C GLU A 144 10.53 18.94 -3.75
N GLY A 145 10.46 19.06 -5.08
CA GLY A 145 10.72 20.32 -5.80
C GLY A 145 9.70 21.40 -5.47
N VAL A 146 8.41 21.02 -5.37
CA VAL A 146 7.31 21.92 -4.94
C VAL A 146 7.54 22.41 -3.51
N LEU A 147 7.82 21.50 -2.60
CA LEU A 147 8.09 21.84 -1.20
C LEU A 147 9.33 22.72 -1.06
N ARG A 148 10.37 22.47 -1.85
CA ARG A 148 11.57 23.32 -1.87
C ARG A 148 11.25 24.74 -2.32
N GLU A 149 10.40 24.91 -3.34
CA GLU A 149 9.97 26.22 -3.80
C GLU A 149 9.16 26.95 -2.73
N GLN A 150 8.22 26.26 -2.08
CA GLN A 150 7.35 26.80 -1.04
C GLN A 150 8.09 27.14 0.27
N GLU A 151 9.02 26.28 0.69
CA GLU A 151 9.80 26.44 1.93
C GLU A 151 11.05 27.32 1.76
N GLY A 152 11.44 27.59 0.52
CA GLY A 152 12.57 28.44 0.14
C GLY A 152 13.94 27.72 0.15
N PRO A 153 15.03 28.45 -0.24
CA PRO A 153 16.34 27.85 -0.55
C PRO A 153 16.99 27.07 0.60
N LYS A 154 16.69 27.41 1.85
CA LYS A 154 17.23 26.69 3.03
C LYS A 154 16.73 25.26 3.15
N SER A 155 15.65 24.92 2.50
CA SER A 155 15.08 23.56 2.48
C SER A 155 15.76 22.63 1.48
N ALA A 156 16.61 23.12 0.58
CA ALA A 156 17.16 22.37 -0.56
C ALA A 156 17.84 21.05 -0.16
N ALA A 157 18.57 21.02 0.97
CA ALA A 157 19.21 19.80 1.46
C ALA A 157 18.18 18.75 1.96
N ARG A 158 16.98 19.18 2.41
CA ARG A 158 15.91 18.33 2.89
C ARG A 158 14.96 17.95 1.76
N ARG A 159 14.63 18.89 0.88
CA ARG A 159 13.67 18.79 -0.22
C ARG A 159 14.39 18.49 -1.54
N ASP A 160 14.79 17.23 -1.71
CA ASP A 160 15.51 16.77 -2.88
C ASP A 160 14.75 15.61 -3.56
N PRO A 161 14.28 15.78 -4.81
CA PRO A 161 13.61 14.74 -5.58
C PRO A 161 14.40 13.43 -5.74
N LYS A 162 15.71 13.47 -5.48
CA LYS A 162 16.61 12.31 -5.56
C LYS A 162 16.90 11.66 -4.19
N LYS A 163 16.25 12.09 -3.12
CA LYS A 163 16.35 11.45 -1.78
C LYS A 163 15.35 10.31 -1.59
N TYR A 164 15.29 9.43 -2.58
CA TYR A 164 14.52 8.19 -2.52
C TYR A 164 15.48 7.03 -2.59
N HIS A 165 15.40 6.15 -1.60
CA HIS A 165 16.38 5.13 -1.29
C HIS A 165 15.89 3.77 -1.74
N PHE A 166 16.77 3.00 -2.34
CA PHE A 166 16.52 1.65 -2.85
C PHE A 166 17.34 0.65 -2.04
N THR A 167 16.69 -0.35 -1.49
CA THR A 167 17.33 -1.44 -0.72
C THR A 167 16.80 -2.77 -1.20
N ILE A 168 17.69 -3.70 -1.47
CA ILE A 168 17.37 -5.09 -1.80
C ILE A 168 17.84 -5.95 -0.63
N TYR A 169 17.01 -6.91 -0.22
CA TYR A 169 17.29 -7.83 0.87
C TYR A 169 17.27 -9.26 0.37
N GLY A 170 18.38 -9.98 0.57
CA GLY A 170 18.59 -11.34 0.06
C GLY A 170 18.94 -11.37 -1.44
N GLU A 171 19.04 -12.55 -2.02
CA GLU A 171 19.47 -12.76 -3.39
C GLU A 171 18.27 -12.77 -4.36
N PRO A 172 18.10 -11.77 -5.25
CA PRO A 172 17.00 -11.74 -6.19
C PRO A 172 17.06 -12.91 -7.18
N SER A 173 16.06 -13.77 -7.14
CA SER A 173 15.91 -14.85 -8.14
C SER A 173 14.45 -15.33 -8.21
N ALA A 174 14.15 -16.16 -9.20
CA ALA A 174 12.87 -16.83 -9.31
C ALA A 174 12.66 -17.95 -8.25
N GLU A 175 13.73 -18.38 -7.57
CA GLU A 175 13.70 -19.53 -6.66
C GLU A 175 13.86 -19.15 -5.18
N SER A 176 14.43 -17.97 -4.92
CA SER A 176 14.76 -17.51 -3.57
C SER A 176 13.60 -16.73 -2.93
N THR A 177 13.77 -16.45 -1.63
CA THR A 177 13.03 -15.42 -0.90
C THR A 177 13.90 -14.18 -0.81
N TRP A 178 13.39 -13.06 -1.31
CA TRP A 178 14.07 -11.77 -1.29
C TRP A 178 13.06 -10.63 -1.16
N ALA A 179 13.54 -9.44 -0.85
CA ALA A 179 12.65 -8.30 -0.70
C ALA A 179 13.27 -7.02 -1.27
N VAL A 180 12.42 -6.04 -1.57
CA VAL A 180 12.82 -4.69 -1.95
C VAL A 180 12.07 -3.67 -1.13
N SER A 181 12.80 -2.63 -0.68
CA SER A 181 12.23 -1.45 -0.03
C SER A 181 12.60 -0.21 -0.85
N ILE A 182 11.60 0.62 -1.17
CA ILE A 182 11.80 1.91 -1.84
C ILE A 182 11.16 2.96 -0.96
N GLU A 183 11.98 3.83 -0.40
CA GLU A 183 11.54 4.77 0.63
C GLU A 183 12.06 6.18 0.41
N GLY A 184 11.23 7.14 0.76
CA GLY A 184 11.56 8.55 0.80
C GLY A 184 10.51 9.34 1.58
N HIS A 185 10.53 10.65 1.47
CA HIS A 185 9.44 11.45 2.01
C HIS A 185 8.15 11.13 1.26
N HIS A 186 7.09 10.79 1.99
CA HIS A 186 5.76 10.44 1.47
C HIS A 186 5.69 9.18 0.61
N LEU A 187 6.74 8.37 0.58
CA LEU A 187 6.75 7.08 -0.12
C LEU A 187 7.39 6.01 0.74
N SER A 188 6.71 4.88 0.93
CA SER A 188 7.32 3.66 1.47
C SER A 188 6.63 2.44 0.86
N LEU A 189 7.38 1.72 0.02
CA LEU A 189 6.97 0.50 -0.65
C LEU A 189 7.86 -0.64 -0.16
N ASN A 190 7.25 -1.67 0.39
CA ASN A 190 7.93 -2.83 0.95
C ASN A 190 7.35 -4.09 0.33
N ILE A 191 8.14 -4.77 -0.49
CA ILE A 191 7.67 -5.88 -1.30
C ILE A 191 8.52 -7.10 -1.05
N VAL A 192 7.88 -8.24 -0.83
CA VAL A 192 8.54 -9.53 -0.60
C VAL A 192 8.18 -10.49 -1.72
N PHE A 193 9.21 -11.15 -2.25
CA PHE A 193 9.10 -12.22 -3.23
C PHE A 193 9.49 -13.55 -2.61
N GLU A 194 8.77 -14.60 -2.96
CA GLU A 194 9.10 -15.99 -2.62
C GLU A 194 8.82 -16.87 -3.84
N LYS A 195 9.83 -17.58 -4.34
CA LYS A 195 9.69 -18.51 -5.49
C LYS A 195 9.05 -17.85 -6.72
N GLY A 196 9.47 -16.64 -7.05
CA GLY A 196 8.96 -15.88 -8.20
C GLY A 196 7.60 -15.21 -8.00
N TYR A 197 6.95 -15.34 -6.84
CA TYR A 197 5.69 -14.67 -6.54
C TYR A 197 5.89 -13.46 -5.63
N MET A 198 5.14 -12.40 -5.88
CA MET A 198 5.00 -11.31 -4.91
C MET A 198 4.07 -11.79 -3.79
N VAL A 199 4.65 -12.17 -2.65
CA VAL A 199 3.90 -12.75 -1.53
C VAL A 199 3.42 -11.73 -0.53
N ASP A 200 4.07 -10.55 -0.48
CA ASP A 200 3.62 -9.41 0.31
C ASP A 200 4.02 -8.08 -0.34
N SER A 201 3.23 -7.05 -0.09
CA SER A 201 3.43 -5.67 -0.55
C SER A 201 2.97 -4.66 0.51
N THR A 202 3.23 -5.00 1.79
CA THR A 202 2.87 -4.18 2.95
C THR A 202 4.02 -4.05 3.95
N PRO A 203 4.10 -2.92 4.68
CA PRO A 203 3.27 -1.73 4.58
C PRO A 203 3.42 -1.05 3.21
N GLN A 204 2.28 -0.57 2.66
CA GLN A 204 2.27 0.26 1.46
C GLN A 204 1.81 1.66 1.84
N PHE A 205 2.68 2.65 1.67
CA PHE A 205 2.40 4.02 2.08
C PHE A 205 2.61 5.01 0.94
N PHE A 206 1.65 5.90 0.77
CA PHE A 206 1.73 7.08 -0.08
C PHE A 206 1.26 8.31 0.69
N GLY A 207 1.95 9.44 0.50
CA GLY A 207 1.52 10.73 1.02
C GLY A 207 1.56 11.83 -0.05
N ALA A 208 0.89 12.93 0.19
CA ALA A 208 0.86 14.08 -0.70
C ALA A 208 0.87 15.39 0.10
N ASN A 209 1.82 16.26 -0.18
CA ASN A 209 1.90 17.62 0.36
C ASN A 209 2.38 18.58 -0.75
N PRO A 210 1.48 19.44 -1.28
CA PRO A 210 0.09 19.60 -0.90
C PRO A 210 -0.81 18.43 -1.35
N ALA A 211 -1.95 18.22 -0.66
CA ALA A 211 -2.99 17.29 -1.12
C ALA A 211 -3.66 17.81 -2.40
N THR A 212 -3.99 19.12 -2.41
CA THR A 212 -4.56 19.84 -3.56
C THR A 212 -3.72 21.08 -3.84
N PHE A 213 -3.29 21.23 -5.09
CA PHE A 213 -2.56 22.40 -5.53
C PHE A 213 -3.45 23.65 -5.58
N GLN A 214 -3.07 24.70 -4.87
CA GLN A 214 -3.79 25.98 -4.85
C GLN A 214 -3.38 26.92 -6.00
N SER A 215 -2.25 26.64 -6.66
CA SER A 215 -1.72 27.35 -7.84
C SER A 215 -0.95 26.39 -8.74
N ASN A 216 -0.63 26.82 -9.96
CA ASN A 216 0.26 26.06 -10.83
C ASN A 216 1.69 26.07 -10.26
N MET A 217 2.37 24.93 -10.30
CA MET A 217 3.72 24.74 -9.75
C MET A 217 4.59 23.90 -10.72
N LEU A 218 5.88 24.28 -10.85
CA LEU A 218 6.89 23.56 -11.63
C LEU A 218 6.51 23.27 -13.10
N ASP A 219 5.68 24.13 -13.73
CA ASP A 219 5.13 23.92 -15.10
C ASP A 219 4.51 22.55 -15.35
N ARG A 220 4.17 21.81 -14.30
CA ARG A 220 3.69 20.43 -14.34
C ARG A 220 2.45 20.21 -13.51
N PHE A 221 2.34 20.82 -12.35
CA PHE A 221 1.21 20.66 -11.45
C PHE A 221 0.27 21.84 -11.60
N GLU A 222 -0.91 21.57 -12.13
CA GLU A 222 -1.92 22.61 -12.31
C GLU A 222 -2.71 22.83 -11.00
N LYS A 223 -3.25 24.04 -10.86
CA LYS A 223 -4.20 24.33 -9.78
C LYS A 223 -5.35 23.33 -9.79
N GLY A 224 -5.66 22.78 -8.63
CA GLY A 224 -6.70 21.77 -8.45
C GLY A 224 -6.21 20.33 -8.62
N PHE A 225 -4.97 20.10 -9.06
CA PHE A 225 -4.43 18.75 -9.16
C PHE A 225 -4.34 18.09 -7.77
N GLN A 226 -4.72 16.81 -7.71
CA GLN A 226 -4.69 15.95 -6.51
C GLN A 226 -4.12 14.58 -6.88
N LEU A 227 -3.03 14.18 -6.25
CA LEU A 227 -2.39 12.89 -6.52
C LEU A 227 -3.18 11.71 -5.95
N LEU A 228 -3.75 11.89 -4.75
CA LEU A 228 -4.49 10.87 -3.99
C LEU A 228 -5.99 11.22 -3.94
N GLN A 229 -6.52 11.70 -5.09
CA GLN A 229 -7.90 12.14 -5.21
C GLN A 229 -8.91 11.02 -4.97
N ASP A 230 -8.65 9.83 -5.53
CA ASP A 230 -9.60 8.71 -5.45
C ASP A 230 -9.74 8.22 -4.00
N GLU A 231 -8.64 8.15 -3.26
CA GLU A 231 -8.64 7.73 -1.86
C GLU A 231 -9.46 8.71 -0.99
N GLU A 232 -9.28 10.01 -1.20
CA GLU A 232 -10.02 11.03 -0.46
C GLU A 232 -11.49 11.08 -0.88
N GLN A 233 -11.76 11.18 -2.19
CA GLN A 233 -13.11 11.37 -2.73
C GLN A 233 -14.01 10.16 -2.45
N LEU A 234 -13.52 8.93 -2.67
CA LEU A 234 -14.30 7.72 -2.40
C LEU A 234 -14.59 7.53 -0.90
N GLY A 235 -13.68 7.97 -0.01
CA GLY A 235 -13.96 8.04 1.43
C GLY A 235 -15.12 9.01 1.74
N TRP A 236 -15.11 10.18 1.12
CA TRP A 236 -16.22 11.16 1.21
C TRP A 236 -17.52 10.64 0.62
N ASP A 237 -17.46 10.01 -0.55
CA ASP A 237 -18.64 9.47 -1.23
C ASP A 237 -19.31 8.39 -0.38
N LEU A 238 -18.51 7.49 0.20
CA LEU A 238 -19.01 6.47 1.10
C LEU A 238 -19.66 7.11 2.33
N LEU A 239 -18.99 8.03 3.03
CA LEU A 239 -19.56 8.74 4.19
C LEU A 239 -20.85 9.45 3.82
N ASN A 240 -20.90 10.16 2.67
CA ASN A 240 -22.04 10.94 2.24
C ASN A 240 -23.23 10.10 1.79
N SER A 241 -23.01 8.86 1.37
CA SER A 241 -24.06 7.90 1.02
C SER A 241 -24.79 7.30 2.23
N LEU A 242 -24.23 7.45 3.44
CA LEU A 242 -24.75 6.83 4.65
C LEU A 242 -26.01 7.54 5.16
N SER A 243 -27.00 6.79 5.65
CA SER A 243 -28.16 7.32 6.37
C SER A 243 -27.71 7.99 7.69
N LYS A 244 -28.63 8.72 8.32
CA LYS A 244 -28.36 9.34 9.63
C LYS A 244 -27.98 8.30 10.69
N GLU A 245 -28.66 7.16 10.68
CA GLU A 245 -28.43 6.05 11.61
C GLU A 245 -27.07 5.40 11.34
N GLN A 246 -26.74 5.14 10.06
CA GLN A 246 -25.45 4.60 9.66
C GLN A 246 -24.29 5.55 10.03
N ARG A 247 -24.46 6.88 9.80
CA ARG A 247 -23.46 7.88 10.19
C ARG A 247 -23.20 7.91 11.69
N SER A 248 -24.23 7.71 12.53
CA SER A 248 -24.07 7.70 14.00
C SER A 248 -23.19 6.55 14.49
N ILE A 249 -23.09 5.45 13.73
CA ILE A 249 -22.21 4.32 13.99
C ILE A 249 -20.82 4.56 13.39
N THR A 250 -20.75 5.23 12.23
CA THR A 250 -19.53 5.44 11.46
C THR A 250 -18.65 6.52 12.06
N ILE A 251 -19.24 7.67 12.45
CA ILE A 251 -18.49 8.81 12.99
C ILE A 251 -18.22 8.58 14.46
N LEU A 252 -16.98 8.20 14.76
CA LEU A 252 -16.57 7.81 16.11
C LEU A 252 -16.21 9.02 17.00
N LYS A 253 -15.64 10.07 16.40
CA LYS A 253 -15.19 11.29 17.11
C LYS A 253 -15.27 12.50 16.19
N ASP A 254 -15.51 13.68 16.78
CA ASP A 254 -15.53 14.97 16.07
C ASP A 254 -14.13 15.49 15.73
N LYS A 255 -13.09 14.92 16.31
CA LYS A 255 -11.68 15.29 16.08
C LYS A 255 -10.93 14.11 15.51
N ALA A 256 -10.26 14.32 14.36
CA ALA A 256 -9.33 13.37 13.77
C ALA A 256 -8.06 13.25 14.61
N PRO A 257 -7.34 12.11 14.56
CA PRO A 257 -5.99 11.98 15.11
C PRO A 257 -5.02 12.92 14.37
N THR A 258 -3.79 13.02 14.83
CA THR A 258 -2.76 13.85 14.20
C THR A 258 -1.93 13.10 13.16
N GLU A 259 -1.98 11.76 13.18
CA GLU A 259 -1.26 10.86 12.29
C GLU A 259 -1.99 9.50 12.20
N ILE A 260 -1.61 8.65 11.24
CA ILE A 260 -1.99 7.23 11.16
C ILE A 260 -1.53 6.48 12.40
N ASP A 261 -2.17 5.34 12.70
CA ASP A 261 -1.79 4.51 13.84
C ASP A 261 -0.40 3.86 13.61
N ALA A 262 0.45 3.86 14.64
CA ALA A 262 1.76 3.20 14.65
C ALA A 262 2.63 3.46 13.40
N PRO A 263 2.90 4.74 13.04
CA PRO A 263 3.75 5.07 11.90
C PRO A 263 5.16 4.51 12.14
N GLY A 264 5.70 3.80 11.15
CA GLY A 264 7.03 3.17 11.24
C GLY A 264 7.11 1.88 12.05
N ALA A 265 6.04 1.45 12.71
CA ALA A 265 6.04 0.17 13.44
C ALA A 265 6.12 -1.02 12.47
N PRO A 266 6.91 -2.07 12.77
CA PRO A 266 7.08 -3.24 11.91
C PRO A 266 5.76 -3.95 11.61
N GLN A 267 4.84 -3.99 12.58
CA GLN A 267 3.54 -4.63 12.43
C GLN A 267 2.41 -3.65 12.75
N ALA A 268 1.26 -3.87 12.12
CA ALA A 268 0.06 -3.14 12.49
C ALA A 268 -0.33 -3.45 13.94
N ILE A 269 -0.81 -2.43 14.68
CA ILE A 269 -1.35 -2.67 16.01
C ILE A 269 -2.72 -3.33 15.85
N PRO A 270 -2.93 -4.53 16.42
CA PRO A 270 -4.25 -5.17 16.41
C PRO A 270 -5.26 -4.26 17.11
N THR A 271 -6.30 -3.86 16.40
CA THR A 271 -7.40 -3.08 16.96
C THR A 271 -8.71 -3.84 16.78
N THR A 272 -9.64 -3.65 17.72
CA THR A 272 -11.01 -4.12 17.51
C THR A 272 -11.63 -3.40 16.31
N LEU A 273 -12.44 -4.12 15.53
CA LEU A 273 -13.23 -3.54 14.44
C LEU A 273 -14.11 -2.40 14.96
N GLN A 274 -14.01 -1.25 14.33
CA GLN A 274 -14.74 -0.04 14.71
C GLN A 274 -15.48 0.54 13.50
N GLY A 275 -16.55 1.28 13.76
CA GLY A 275 -17.38 1.87 12.72
C GLY A 275 -18.48 0.94 12.23
N ILE A 276 -19.01 1.23 11.06
CA ILE A 276 -20.12 0.49 10.48
C ILE A 276 -19.65 -0.71 9.68
N PRO A 277 -20.16 -1.94 9.92
CA PRO A 277 -19.83 -3.09 9.08
C PRO A 277 -20.55 -3.00 7.72
N ALA A 278 -19.88 -3.45 6.65
CA ALA A 278 -20.47 -3.48 5.31
C ALA A 278 -21.66 -4.42 5.17
N ALA A 279 -21.91 -5.29 6.15
CA ALA A 279 -23.17 -6.02 6.30
C ALA A 279 -24.40 -5.10 6.37
N SER A 280 -24.21 -3.85 6.87
CA SER A 280 -25.28 -2.84 6.98
C SER A 280 -25.38 -1.95 5.74
N PHE A 281 -24.59 -2.18 4.70
CA PHE A 281 -24.58 -1.37 3.48
C PHE A 281 -25.59 -1.89 2.45
N ASN A 282 -26.20 -0.97 1.71
CA ASN A 282 -26.91 -1.30 0.48
C ASN A 282 -25.87 -1.58 -0.66
N GLU A 283 -26.35 -2.04 -1.82
CA GLU A 283 -25.47 -2.44 -2.93
C GLU A 283 -24.66 -1.27 -3.49
N SER A 284 -25.20 -0.05 -3.53
CA SER A 284 -24.45 1.15 -3.96
C SER A 284 -23.32 1.47 -2.98
N GLN A 285 -23.56 1.40 -1.69
CA GLN A 285 -22.54 1.61 -0.65
C GLN A 285 -21.46 0.54 -0.68
N LYS A 286 -21.83 -0.73 -0.90
CA LYS A 286 -20.86 -1.82 -1.10
C LYS A 286 -20.00 -1.60 -2.35
N SER A 287 -20.60 -1.13 -3.45
CA SER A 287 -19.87 -0.77 -4.66
C SER A 287 -18.86 0.36 -4.40
N THR A 288 -19.27 1.42 -3.69
CA THR A 288 -18.36 2.51 -3.31
C THR A 288 -17.21 2.01 -2.43
N LEU A 289 -17.49 1.14 -1.44
CA LEU A 289 -16.45 0.50 -0.62
C LEU A 289 -15.48 -0.31 -1.47
N LEU A 290 -15.96 -1.11 -2.42
CA LEU A 290 -15.10 -1.90 -3.32
C LEU A 290 -14.24 -0.98 -4.21
N ASN A 291 -14.78 0.13 -4.71
CA ASN A 291 -14.02 1.12 -5.47
C ASN A 291 -12.94 1.77 -4.60
N LEU A 292 -13.23 2.07 -3.33
CA LEU A 292 -12.25 2.59 -2.38
C LEU A 292 -11.12 1.59 -2.14
N LEU A 293 -11.43 0.32 -1.91
CA LEU A 293 -10.43 -0.75 -1.78
C LEU A 293 -9.57 -0.88 -3.03
N ALA A 294 -10.20 -0.81 -4.21
CA ALA A 294 -9.51 -0.86 -5.50
C ALA A 294 -8.57 0.34 -5.70
N ALA A 295 -8.94 1.56 -5.26
CA ALA A 295 -8.11 2.75 -5.35
C ALA A 295 -6.75 2.57 -4.63
N TYR A 296 -6.75 1.92 -3.47
CA TYR A 296 -5.51 1.57 -2.75
C TYR A 296 -4.70 0.46 -3.42
N CYS A 297 -5.36 -0.45 -4.13
CA CYS A 297 -4.70 -1.57 -4.79
C CYS A 297 -4.16 -1.21 -6.18
N LYS A 298 -4.66 -0.17 -6.84
CA LYS A 298 -4.33 0.11 -8.25
C LYS A 298 -2.87 0.50 -8.50
N SER A 299 -2.12 0.85 -7.45
CA SER A 299 -0.67 1.02 -7.52
C SER A 299 0.11 -0.29 -7.64
N LEU A 300 -0.53 -1.43 -7.39
CA LEU A 300 0.06 -2.76 -7.52
C LEU A 300 -0.17 -3.32 -8.93
N PRO A 301 0.70 -4.23 -9.40
CA PRO A 301 0.46 -4.96 -10.64
C PRO A 301 -0.90 -5.68 -10.61
N GLU A 302 -1.59 -5.71 -11.75
CA GLU A 302 -2.96 -6.21 -11.88
C GLU A 302 -3.20 -7.59 -11.23
N PRO A 303 -2.34 -8.63 -11.42
CA PRO A 303 -2.57 -9.92 -10.76
C PRO A 303 -2.52 -9.85 -9.23
N VAL A 304 -1.73 -8.92 -8.67
CA VAL A 304 -1.63 -8.71 -7.21
C VAL A 304 -2.87 -7.98 -6.70
N LEU A 305 -3.32 -6.95 -7.43
CA LEU A 305 -4.56 -6.23 -7.16
C LEU A 305 -5.76 -7.19 -7.14
N GLU A 306 -5.93 -7.98 -8.21
CA GLU A 306 -7.04 -8.94 -8.34
C GLU A 306 -7.03 -9.97 -7.21
N ASN A 307 -5.86 -10.54 -6.91
CA ASN A 307 -5.70 -11.50 -5.81
C ASN A 307 -6.06 -10.87 -4.47
N ARG A 308 -5.63 -9.62 -4.21
CA ARG A 308 -5.95 -8.90 -2.97
C ARG A 308 -7.47 -8.69 -2.82
N LEU A 309 -8.15 -8.24 -3.87
CA LEU A 309 -9.60 -8.08 -3.86
C LEU A 309 -10.36 -9.42 -3.77
N LYS A 310 -9.86 -10.48 -4.42
CA LYS A 310 -10.39 -11.84 -4.31
C LYS A 310 -10.31 -12.36 -2.86
N LEU A 311 -9.18 -12.17 -2.19
CA LEU A 311 -9.01 -12.56 -0.79
C LEU A 311 -9.96 -11.79 0.14
N ILE A 312 -10.13 -10.48 -0.04
CA ILE A 312 -11.09 -9.69 0.74
C ILE A 312 -12.53 -10.21 0.58
N LYS A 313 -12.92 -10.53 -0.65
CA LYS A 313 -14.26 -11.12 -0.91
C LYS A 313 -14.41 -12.50 -0.28
N ALA A 314 -13.37 -13.35 -0.34
CA ALA A 314 -13.39 -14.69 0.24
C ALA A 314 -13.46 -14.66 1.78
N GLU A 315 -12.82 -13.70 2.43
CA GLU A 315 -12.90 -13.48 3.89
C GLU A 315 -14.27 -12.92 4.32
N GLY A 316 -15.02 -12.34 3.39
CA GLY A 316 -16.35 -11.77 3.60
C GLY A 316 -16.35 -10.26 3.65
N LEU A 317 -16.77 -9.63 2.54
CA LEU A 317 -16.88 -8.16 2.46
C LEU A 317 -17.77 -7.59 3.56
N GLU A 318 -18.78 -8.33 3.99
CA GLU A 318 -19.72 -7.95 5.05
C GLU A 318 -19.05 -7.73 6.41
N LYS A 319 -17.86 -8.29 6.62
CA LYS A 319 -17.05 -8.12 7.85
C LYS A 319 -16.18 -6.86 7.83
N VAL A 320 -16.03 -6.23 6.67
CA VAL A 320 -15.24 -5.01 6.55
C VAL A 320 -15.98 -3.85 7.22
N CYS A 321 -15.29 -3.13 8.09
CA CYS A 321 -15.82 -1.98 8.80
C CYS A 321 -15.23 -0.68 8.25
N PHE A 322 -16.08 0.36 8.18
CA PHE A 322 -15.70 1.72 7.83
C PHE A 322 -15.93 2.64 9.03
N ALA A 323 -14.89 3.36 9.44
CA ALA A 323 -14.94 4.33 10.54
C ALA A 323 -14.44 5.68 10.08
N TRP A 324 -15.01 6.75 10.65
CA TRP A 324 -14.66 8.13 10.37
C TRP A 324 -14.39 8.91 11.64
N LEU A 325 -13.37 9.79 11.63
CA LEU A 325 -13.05 10.72 12.72
C LEU A 325 -12.76 12.10 12.13
N GLY A 326 -13.18 13.13 12.84
CA GLY A 326 -13.00 14.52 12.43
C GLY A 326 -14.18 15.08 11.65
N ALA A 327 -13.92 16.11 10.86
CA ALA A 327 -14.97 16.84 10.16
C ALA A 327 -15.67 16.01 9.09
N SER A 328 -16.96 16.25 8.90
CA SER A 328 -17.79 15.68 7.83
C SER A 328 -17.96 16.65 6.65
N LYS A 329 -17.00 17.57 6.46
CA LYS A 329 -16.97 18.56 5.36
C LYS A 329 -15.53 18.67 4.84
N PRO A 330 -15.32 18.78 3.51
CA PRO A 330 -14.00 18.99 2.92
C PRO A 330 -13.31 20.26 3.45
N GLY A 331 -11.98 20.30 3.38
CA GLY A 331 -11.15 21.45 3.81
C GLY A 331 -10.98 21.57 5.32
N ILE A 332 -11.41 20.59 6.08
CA ILE A 332 -11.23 20.50 7.53
C ILE A 332 -10.66 19.11 7.84
N GLY A 333 -9.81 19.01 8.87
CA GLY A 333 -9.13 17.78 9.24
C GLY A 333 -10.05 16.58 9.42
N HIS A 334 -9.75 15.51 8.70
CA HIS A 334 -10.51 14.27 8.71
C HIS A 334 -9.61 13.04 8.58
N TYR A 335 -10.14 11.91 8.99
CA TYR A 335 -9.51 10.61 8.97
C TYR A 335 -10.57 9.54 8.76
N TYR A 336 -10.24 8.54 7.97
CA TYR A 336 -11.03 7.31 7.94
C TYR A 336 -10.15 6.07 8.05
N LYS A 337 -10.79 5.01 8.53
CA LYS A 337 -10.24 3.66 8.64
C LYS A 337 -11.15 2.68 7.92
N VAL A 338 -10.57 1.81 7.09
CA VAL A 338 -11.25 0.63 6.54
C VAL A 338 -10.51 -0.59 7.05
N GLN A 339 -11.18 -1.43 7.82
CA GLN A 339 -10.56 -2.60 8.42
C GLN A 339 -11.38 -3.85 8.13
N GLY A 340 -10.73 -4.83 7.50
CA GLY A 340 -11.23 -6.19 7.33
C GLY A 340 -10.55 -7.17 8.30
N PRO A 341 -10.88 -8.47 8.21
CA PRO A 341 -10.23 -9.50 9.03
C PRO A 341 -8.71 -9.59 8.81
N THR A 342 -8.24 -9.26 7.60
CA THR A 342 -6.85 -9.48 7.18
C THR A 342 -6.11 -8.22 6.80
N PHE A 343 -6.76 -7.05 6.78
CA PHE A 343 -6.13 -5.80 6.34
C PHE A 343 -6.63 -4.59 7.13
N LEU A 344 -5.80 -3.55 7.12
CA LEU A 344 -6.10 -2.22 7.65
C LEU A 344 -5.69 -1.17 6.62
N ILE A 345 -6.63 -0.29 6.31
CA ILE A 345 -6.39 0.95 5.57
C ILE A 345 -6.62 2.14 6.50
N GLU A 346 -5.73 3.12 6.43
CA GLU A 346 -5.91 4.40 7.08
C GLU A 346 -5.64 5.53 6.09
N PHE A 347 -6.48 6.54 6.17
CA PHE A 347 -6.36 7.81 5.46
C PHE A 347 -6.44 8.95 6.44
N ILE A 348 -5.55 9.93 6.30
CA ILE A 348 -5.57 11.13 7.11
C ILE A 348 -5.25 12.37 6.28
N ASN A 349 -6.03 13.44 6.46
CA ASN A 349 -5.78 14.76 5.91
C ASN A 349 -6.10 15.80 7.00
N VAL A 350 -5.13 16.09 7.88
CA VAL A 350 -5.31 17.00 9.03
C VAL A 350 -4.24 18.07 9.10
N GLN A 351 -3.06 17.79 8.54
CA GLN A 351 -1.92 18.68 8.62
C GLN A 351 -2.06 19.81 7.60
N ASN A 352 -1.47 20.95 7.91
CA ASN A 352 -1.32 22.02 6.94
C ASN A 352 -0.27 21.63 5.90
N ASP A 353 -0.44 22.15 4.68
CA ASP A 353 0.65 22.10 3.69
C ASP A 353 1.78 23.06 4.06
N ALA A 354 2.85 23.09 3.25
CA ALA A 354 4.04 23.88 3.51
C ALA A 354 3.81 25.41 3.55
N ILE A 355 2.69 25.89 2.97
CA ILE A 355 2.33 27.32 2.96
C ILE A 355 1.13 27.66 3.85
N GLY A 356 0.67 26.70 4.67
CA GLY A 356 -0.29 26.91 5.74
C GLY A 356 -1.76 26.66 5.37
N ASN A 357 -2.07 26.09 4.20
CA ASN A 357 -3.43 25.66 3.89
C ASN A 357 -3.83 24.49 4.79
N VAL A 358 -4.94 24.64 5.50
CA VAL A 358 -5.44 23.67 6.48
C VAL A 358 -5.94 22.41 5.77
N ALA A 359 -5.69 21.24 6.37
CA ALA A 359 -6.09 19.93 5.86
C ALA A 359 -5.74 19.77 4.36
N ASN A 360 -4.48 20.00 4.03
CA ASN A 360 -3.96 19.91 2.67
C ASN A 360 -2.66 19.07 2.61
N HIS A 361 -2.60 18.00 3.45
CA HIS A 361 -1.46 17.12 3.59
C HIS A 361 -1.95 15.71 3.94
N ILE A 362 -1.92 14.80 2.98
CA ILE A 362 -2.48 13.45 3.06
C ILE A 362 -1.41 12.43 3.40
N HIS A 363 -1.76 11.48 4.29
CA HIS A 363 -1.09 10.20 4.46
C HIS A 363 -2.09 9.05 4.25
N CYS A 364 -1.67 8.04 3.46
CA CYS A 364 -2.44 6.83 3.18
C CYS A 364 -1.57 5.61 3.44
N VAL A 365 -2.09 4.62 4.16
CA VAL A 365 -1.39 3.36 4.40
C VAL A 365 -2.30 2.15 4.20
N TRP A 366 -1.74 1.09 3.66
CA TRP A 366 -2.30 -0.26 3.67
C TRP A 366 -1.37 -1.17 4.48
N ARG A 367 -1.94 -1.89 5.45
CA ARG A 367 -1.25 -2.85 6.32
C ARG A 367 -1.88 -4.24 6.20
N ASP A 368 -1.09 -5.28 6.38
CA ASP A 368 -1.56 -6.65 6.50
C ASP A 368 -1.67 -7.02 7.99
N LEU A 369 -2.89 -7.33 8.45
CA LEU A 369 -3.14 -7.74 9.85
C LEU A 369 -2.69 -9.17 10.15
N GLN A 370 -2.39 -9.95 9.11
CA GLN A 370 -1.77 -11.28 9.26
C GLN A 370 -0.25 -11.19 9.39
N GLY A 371 0.32 -10.03 9.04
CA GLY A 371 1.72 -9.70 9.21
C GLY A 371 2.35 -9.03 8.00
N ASP A 372 2.74 -7.78 8.18
CA ASP A 372 3.49 -7.02 7.19
C ASP A 372 4.87 -7.66 6.93
N PHE A 373 5.48 -7.37 5.78
CA PHE A 373 6.80 -7.88 5.35
C PHE A 373 6.85 -9.41 5.20
N ASN A 374 5.71 -10.07 4.99
CA ASN A 374 5.58 -11.53 5.00
C ASN A 374 6.10 -12.17 6.31
N LEU A 375 5.97 -11.47 7.43
CA LEU A 375 6.28 -11.96 8.76
C LEU A 375 4.98 -12.19 9.54
N PRO A 376 4.94 -13.16 10.48
CA PRO A 376 3.78 -13.33 11.35
C PRO A 376 3.52 -12.07 12.18
N ALA A 377 2.26 -11.68 12.35
CA ALA A 377 1.86 -10.47 13.09
C ALA A 377 2.36 -10.39 14.55
N ASN A 378 2.80 -11.51 15.13
CA ASN A 378 3.30 -11.62 16.51
C ASN A 378 4.79 -11.95 16.58
N SER A 379 5.56 -11.72 15.52
CA SER A 379 7.00 -12.00 15.46
C SER A 379 7.84 -10.80 15.93
#